data_e1c7071f1bd475b57bba03d00939e05f
#
_entry.id   e1c7071f1bd475b57bba03d00939e05f
#
_cell.length_a   1.000
_cell.length_b   1.000
_cell.length_c   1.000
_cell.angle_alpha   90.00
_cell.angle_beta   90.00
_cell.angle_gamma   90.00
#
_symmetry.space_group_name_H-M   'P 1'
#
loop_
_entity.id
_entity.type
_entity.pdbx_description
1 polymer ?
#
loop_
_entity_poly.entity_id
_entity_poly.type
_entity_poly.pdbx_seq_one_letter_code
_entity_poly.pdbx_strand_id
1 'polypeptide(L)'
;MRTLPIFLAFFLMGLADAMGPNSDAVKEHYALSNVMSTLLPFVVFIAFAVFSVPGGMLAARIGKKKVLLLGLGINAAALVTPSFTVPTFSVLLGCIFLLGVGTTFLQVAGNPIMRDVSAEGRYSRNLAFAQGIKGVGSTASTFLVTALAGLVLFKSMDWRAAFPVFCVLMTLAFVSVAFLKVQEAKADVPPSIGSSLRLLSEPIFLLAVVGIFLYVGAESSMGRFLKPTLMGFGLDKQTANTLGPTLFFAVLALGRILGSAVLTIMTPRTCFRLSALLGLVGAGAFMVGSKPLSLAGVVAAGLGFANIWPMLFSITVEERPKCANELSGLMCMAISGGAIVPLLMGWLLDQKLEAMAFVVPAACFAYLFLLSLRGGRKQAAPLSTSH
;
A
#
# COMPACT_ATOMS: atom_id res chain seq x y z
N MET A 1 -23.01 -6.77 -8.04
CA MET A 1 -23.12 -5.49 -7.29
C MET A 1 -22.64 -5.55 -5.82
N ARG A 2 -22.43 -6.74 -5.21
CA ARG A 2 -22.03 -6.86 -3.78
C ARG A 2 -20.58 -6.38 -3.47
N THR A 3 -19.71 -6.28 -4.45
CA THR A 3 -18.29 -5.91 -4.27
C THR A 3 -18.00 -4.41 -4.45
N LEU A 4 -18.92 -3.65 -5.05
CA LEU A 4 -18.70 -2.22 -5.36
C LEU A 4 -18.36 -1.36 -4.13
N PRO A 5 -19.06 -1.46 -2.97
CA PRO A 5 -18.69 -0.69 -1.78
C PRO A 5 -17.31 -1.02 -1.24
N ILE A 6 -16.84 -2.27 -1.43
CA ILE A 6 -15.50 -2.68 -1.01
C ILE A 6 -14.46 -2.07 -1.94
N PHE A 7 -14.68 -2.10 -3.26
CA PHE A 7 -13.79 -1.43 -4.21
C PHE A 7 -13.73 0.08 -3.98
N LEU A 8 -14.86 0.72 -3.63
CA LEU A 8 -14.87 2.12 -3.23
C LEU A 8 -14.01 2.35 -1.99
N ALA A 9 -14.09 1.48 -0.98
CA ALA A 9 -13.23 1.56 0.20
C ALA A 9 -11.73 1.44 -0.17
N PHE A 10 -11.37 0.54 -1.11
CA PHE A 10 -9.99 0.44 -1.60
C PHE A 10 -9.55 1.70 -2.36
N PHE A 11 -10.41 2.28 -3.20
CA PHE A 11 -10.13 3.54 -3.88
C PHE A 11 -9.82 4.65 -2.86
N LEU A 12 -10.62 4.75 -1.81
CA LEU A 12 -10.46 5.75 -0.76
C LEU A 12 -9.25 5.48 0.15
N MET A 13 -8.87 4.22 0.37
CA MET A 13 -7.57 3.92 0.97
C MET A 13 -6.43 4.53 0.16
N GLY A 14 -6.52 4.45 -1.19
CA GLY A 14 -5.54 5.08 -2.07
C GLY A 14 -5.51 6.60 -1.94
N LEU A 15 -6.67 7.24 -1.86
CA LEU A 15 -6.74 8.69 -1.62
C LEU A 15 -6.09 9.07 -0.27
N ALA A 16 -6.27 8.27 0.77
CA ALA A 16 -5.67 8.51 2.09
C ALA A 16 -4.13 8.36 2.07
N ASP A 17 -3.61 7.37 1.35
CA ASP A 17 -2.15 7.16 1.20
C ASP A 17 -1.44 8.36 0.56
N ALA A 18 -2.16 9.13 -0.23
CA ALA A 18 -1.59 10.27 -0.98
C ALA A 18 -1.49 11.57 -0.17
N MET A 19 -1.82 11.57 1.10
CA MET A 19 -1.45 12.68 1.99
C MET A 19 0.08 12.87 2.08
N GLY A 20 0.87 11.86 1.69
CA GLY A 20 2.32 11.97 1.51
C GLY A 20 2.75 12.98 0.43
N PRO A 21 2.19 12.97 -0.79
CA PRO A 21 2.49 13.97 -1.83
C PRO A 21 2.17 15.42 -1.45
N ASN A 22 1.23 15.64 -0.53
CA ASN A 22 0.99 16.97 0.04
C ASN A 22 2.09 17.44 0.99
N SER A 23 3.06 16.60 1.30
CA SER A 23 4.12 16.94 2.24
C SER A 23 4.96 18.15 1.82
N ASP A 24 5.16 18.39 0.52
CA ASP A 24 5.90 19.55 0.02
C ASP A 24 5.14 20.86 0.30
N ALA A 25 3.84 20.90 0.03
CA ALA A 25 3.00 22.07 0.31
C ALA A 25 2.84 22.33 1.81
N VAL A 26 2.69 21.27 2.62
CA VAL A 26 2.67 21.35 4.09
C VAL A 26 4.01 21.83 4.62
N LYS A 27 5.12 21.34 4.08
CA LYS A 27 6.48 21.77 4.44
C LYS A 27 6.68 23.25 4.20
N GLU A 28 6.23 23.75 3.05
CA GLU A 28 6.31 25.15 2.69
C GLU A 28 5.44 26.03 3.61
N HIS A 29 4.19 25.63 3.83
CA HIS A 29 3.23 26.36 4.67
C HIS A 29 3.71 26.55 6.11
N TYR A 30 4.25 25.49 6.73
CA TYR A 30 4.73 25.52 8.12
C TYR A 30 6.24 25.82 8.24
N ALA A 31 6.95 26.13 7.14
CA ALA A 31 8.39 26.32 7.10
C ALA A 31 9.18 25.18 7.77
N LEU A 32 8.78 23.92 7.49
CA LEU A 32 9.32 22.74 8.15
C LEU A 32 10.74 22.42 7.62
N SER A 33 11.59 21.93 8.52
CA SER A 33 12.84 21.28 8.10
C SER A 33 12.56 19.97 7.32
N ASN A 34 13.56 19.48 6.60
CA ASN A 34 13.46 18.18 5.92
C ASN A 34 13.11 17.04 6.89
N VAL A 35 13.67 17.06 8.10
CA VAL A 35 13.41 16.06 9.13
C VAL A 35 11.95 16.15 9.61
N MET A 36 11.46 17.34 9.89
CA MET A 36 10.07 17.52 10.35
C MET A 36 9.04 17.11 9.29
N SER A 37 9.30 17.37 8.01
CA SER A 37 8.41 16.96 6.93
C SER A 37 8.32 15.43 6.78
N THR A 38 9.37 14.68 7.16
CA THR A 38 9.34 13.20 7.15
C THR A 38 8.47 12.59 8.25
N LEU A 39 8.10 13.37 9.28
CA LEU A 39 7.18 12.91 10.33
C LEU A 39 5.79 12.59 9.75
N LEU A 40 5.34 13.29 8.69
CA LEU A 40 4.03 13.07 8.08
C LEU A 40 3.82 11.61 7.62
N PRO A 41 4.64 11.05 6.72
CA PRO A 41 4.53 9.64 6.37
C PRO A 41 4.92 8.70 7.53
N PHE A 42 5.84 9.12 8.40
CA PHE A 42 6.33 8.29 9.50
C PHE A 42 5.24 7.94 10.51
N VAL A 43 4.38 8.90 10.90
CA VAL A 43 3.27 8.63 11.84
C VAL A 43 2.22 7.69 11.25
N VAL A 44 2.05 7.66 9.92
CA VAL A 44 1.19 6.69 9.25
C VAL A 44 1.77 5.27 9.39
N PHE A 45 3.07 5.11 9.17
CA PHE A 45 3.74 3.81 9.34
C PHE A 45 3.72 3.32 10.80
N ILE A 46 3.84 4.25 11.78
CA ILE A 46 3.66 3.92 13.22
C ILE A 46 2.24 3.40 13.46
N ALA A 47 1.22 4.05 12.88
CA ALA A 47 -0.16 3.57 13.02
C ALA A 47 -0.31 2.12 12.50
N PHE A 48 0.30 1.79 11.36
CA PHE A 48 0.33 0.41 10.87
C PHE A 48 1.07 -0.53 11.83
N ALA A 49 2.23 -0.14 12.34
CA ALA A 49 3.00 -0.97 13.27
C ALA A 49 2.21 -1.32 14.54
N VAL A 50 1.49 -0.34 15.11
CA VAL A 50 0.83 -0.47 16.41
C VAL A 50 -0.58 -1.06 16.29
N PHE A 51 -1.37 -0.61 15.31
CA PHE A 51 -2.81 -0.91 15.24
C PHE A 51 -3.17 -2.08 14.32
N SER A 52 -2.24 -2.64 13.52
CA SER A 52 -2.58 -3.73 12.60
C SER A 52 -2.96 -5.02 13.33
N VAL A 53 -2.17 -5.47 14.29
CA VAL A 53 -2.48 -6.71 15.04
C VAL A 53 -3.73 -6.52 15.90
N PRO A 54 -3.89 -5.45 16.70
CA PRO A 54 -5.16 -5.15 17.37
C PRO A 54 -6.36 -5.05 16.42
N GLY A 55 -6.18 -4.46 15.23
CA GLY A 55 -7.22 -4.38 14.19
C GLY A 55 -7.64 -5.75 13.67
N GLY A 56 -6.69 -6.66 13.43
CA GLY A 56 -6.96 -8.05 13.03
C GLY A 56 -7.75 -8.82 14.09
N MET A 57 -7.36 -8.67 15.36
CA MET A 57 -8.11 -9.24 16.49
C MET A 57 -9.51 -8.65 16.60
N LEU A 58 -9.65 -7.35 16.42
CA LEU A 58 -10.95 -6.68 16.43
C LEU A 58 -11.83 -7.19 15.29
N ALA A 59 -11.27 -7.36 14.08
CA ALA A 59 -11.98 -7.91 12.93
C ALA A 59 -12.47 -9.36 13.18
N ALA A 60 -11.69 -10.16 13.89
CA ALA A 60 -12.09 -11.50 14.28
C ALA A 60 -13.22 -11.51 15.33
N ARG A 61 -13.24 -10.53 16.25
CA ARG A 61 -14.25 -10.43 17.34
C ARG A 61 -15.57 -9.83 16.90
N ILE A 62 -15.53 -8.66 16.26
CA ILE A 62 -16.74 -7.89 15.93
C ILE A 62 -17.16 -8.00 14.46
N GLY A 63 -16.32 -8.62 13.61
CA GLY A 63 -16.51 -8.78 12.17
C GLY A 63 -15.73 -7.74 11.34
N LYS A 64 -15.35 -8.14 10.15
CA LYS A 64 -14.53 -7.34 9.21
C LYS A 64 -15.28 -6.11 8.73
N LYS A 65 -16.56 -6.22 8.43
CA LYS A 65 -17.41 -5.10 8.00
C LYS A 65 -17.44 -3.99 9.05
N LYS A 66 -17.59 -4.34 10.35
CA LYS A 66 -17.61 -3.33 11.42
C LYS A 66 -16.26 -2.63 11.57
N VAL A 67 -15.14 -3.36 11.41
CA VAL A 67 -13.80 -2.76 11.44
C VAL A 67 -13.56 -1.88 10.21
N LEU A 68 -14.07 -2.27 9.04
CA LEU A 68 -14.03 -1.44 7.83
C LEU A 68 -14.81 -0.12 8.04
N LEU A 69 -16.01 -0.19 8.62
CA LEU A 69 -16.79 1.00 9.00
C LEU A 69 -16.05 1.87 10.01
N LEU A 70 -15.45 1.27 11.04
CA LEU A 70 -14.65 1.99 12.02
C LEU A 70 -13.50 2.73 11.35
N GLY A 71 -12.77 2.08 10.42
CA GLY A 71 -11.69 2.70 9.65
C GLY A 71 -12.16 3.89 8.81
N LEU A 72 -13.29 3.75 8.08
CA LEU A 72 -13.90 4.85 7.31
C LEU A 72 -14.33 6.01 8.22
N GLY A 73 -14.94 5.70 9.37
CA GLY A 73 -15.36 6.71 10.34
C GLY A 73 -14.21 7.48 10.96
N ILE A 74 -13.12 6.78 11.34
CA ILE A 74 -11.89 7.41 11.86
C ILE A 74 -11.27 8.30 10.78
N ASN A 75 -11.18 7.83 9.52
CA ASN A 75 -10.63 8.63 8.44
C ASN A 75 -11.48 9.88 8.16
N ALA A 76 -12.80 9.76 8.15
CA ALA A 76 -13.69 10.91 8.00
C ALA A 76 -13.48 11.91 9.15
N ALA A 77 -13.44 11.45 10.39
CA ALA A 77 -13.22 12.30 11.58
C ALA A 77 -11.84 12.99 11.54
N ALA A 78 -10.79 12.28 11.13
CA ALA A 78 -9.45 12.83 11.00
C ALA A 78 -9.36 13.99 9.98
N LEU A 79 -10.21 13.96 8.96
CA LEU A 79 -10.26 14.98 7.91
C LEU A 79 -11.11 16.20 8.26
N VAL A 80 -11.94 16.16 9.33
CA VAL A 80 -12.82 17.28 9.72
C VAL A 80 -12.02 18.52 10.07
N THR A 81 -11.06 18.41 10.99
CA THR A 81 -10.30 19.58 11.47
C THR A 81 -9.59 20.32 10.34
N PRO A 82 -8.76 19.68 9.49
CA PRO A 82 -8.09 20.39 8.39
C PRO A 82 -9.06 20.84 7.29
N SER A 83 -10.28 20.32 7.22
CA SER A 83 -11.30 20.80 6.28
C SER A 83 -11.85 22.18 6.64
N PHE A 84 -12.02 22.46 7.94
CA PHE A 84 -12.69 23.69 8.38
C PHE A 84 -11.73 24.72 8.99
N THR A 85 -10.56 24.32 9.45
CA THR A 85 -9.59 25.20 10.10
C THR A 85 -8.19 25.01 9.53
N VAL A 86 -7.31 26.00 9.74
CA VAL A 86 -5.86 25.83 9.57
C VAL A 86 -5.31 25.30 10.90
N PRO A 87 -5.02 23.99 11.01
CA PRO A 87 -4.53 23.43 12.27
C PRO A 87 -3.10 23.89 12.55
N THR A 88 -2.64 23.81 13.79
CA THR A 88 -1.20 23.85 14.06
C THR A 88 -0.54 22.57 13.49
N PHE A 89 0.77 22.60 13.26
CA PHE A 89 1.49 21.42 12.74
C PHE A 89 1.29 20.18 13.63
N SER A 90 1.31 20.32 14.95
CA SER A 90 1.07 19.21 15.89
C SER A 90 -0.33 18.63 15.77
N VAL A 91 -1.35 19.47 15.59
CA VAL A 91 -2.74 19.02 15.37
C VAL A 91 -2.87 18.32 14.03
N LEU A 92 -2.26 18.88 12.96
CA LEU A 92 -2.23 18.24 11.64
C LEU A 92 -1.57 16.86 11.71
N LEU A 93 -0.43 16.75 12.41
CA LEU A 93 0.27 15.48 12.61
C LEU A 93 -0.61 14.45 13.34
N GLY A 94 -1.38 14.89 14.35
CA GLY A 94 -2.39 14.07 15.02
C GLY A 94 -3.51 13.61 14.08
N CYS A 95 -4.01 14.49 13.20
CA CYS A 95 -4.99 14.14 12.18
C CYS A 95 -4.45 13.11 11.19
N ILE A 96 -3.19 13.28 10.73
CA ILE A 96 -2.55 12.33 9.82
C ILE A 96 -2.28 10.98 10.52
N PHE A 97 -1.92 10.98 11.80
CA PHE A 97 -1.82 9.75 12.58
C PHE A 97 -3.16 9.01 12.65
N LEU A 98 -4.25 9.71 12.96
CA LEU A 98 -5.61 9.13 12.98
C LEU A 98 -6.01 8.62 11.59
N LEU A 99 -5.67 9.33 10.51
CA LEU A 99 -5.86 8.86 9.15
C LEU A 99 -5.08 7.55 8.91
N GLY A 100 -3.85 7.44 9.42
CA GLY A 100 -3.07 6.21 9.42
C GLY A 100 -3.76 5.07 10.16
N VAL A 101 -4.33 5.33 11.35
CA VAL A 101 -5.09 4.32 12.14
C VAL A 101 -6.31 3.84 11.35
N GLY A 102 -7.11 4.75 10.81
CA GLY A 102 -8.29 4.41 10.01
C GLY A 102 -7.89 3.60 8.77
N THR A 103 -6.86 4.02 8.04
CA THR A 103 -6.34 3.30 6.86
C THR A 103 -5.80 1.92 7.23
N THR A 104 -5.17 1.77 8.41
CA THR A 104 -4.75 0.48 8.95
C THR A 104 -5.96 -0.45 9.10
N PHE A 105 -7.04 0.01 9.73
CA PHE A 105 -8.26 -0.79 9.89
C PHE A 105 -8.93 -1.12 8.55
N LEU A 106 -8.91 -0.19 7.59
CA LEU A 106 -9.39 -0.46 6.24
C LEU A 106 -8.60 -1.57 5.56
N GLN A 107 -7.27 -1.58 5.67
CA GLN A 107 -6.43 -2.62 5.07
C GLN A 107 -6.57 -3.96 5.79
N VAL A 108 -6.54 -3.95 7.12
CA VAL A 108 -6.63 -5.18 7.94
C VAL A 108 -7.96 -5.90 7.72
N ALA A 109 -9.07 -5.15 7.58
CA ALA A 109 -10.38 -5.72 7.34
C ALA A 109 -10.69 -5.91 5.84
N GLY A 110 -10.26 -4.97 4.99
CA GLY A 110 -10.56 -4.95 3.56
C GLY A 110 -9.92 -6.09 2.79
N ASN A 111 -8.66 -6.44 3.10
CA ASN A 111 -7.99 -7.53 2.42
C ASN A 111 -8.67 -8.91 2.66
N PRO A 112 -8.98 -9.34 3.89
CA PRO A 112 -9.67 -10.61 4.11
C PRO A 112 -11.18 -10.57 3.76
N ILE A 113 -11.87 -9.42 3.83
CA ILE A 113 -13.27 -9.33 3.39
C ILE A 113 -13.39 -9.55 1.88
N MET A 114 -12.36 -9.17 1.10
CA MET A 114 -12.31 -9.45 -0.32
C MET A 114 -12.32 -10.95 -0.60
N ARG A 115 -11.74 -11.77 0.30
CA ARG A 115 -11.83 -13.23 0.23
C ARG A 115 -13.28 -13.70 0.42
N ASP A 116 -13.98 -13.18 1.45
CA ASP A 116 -15.35 -13.59 1.78
C ASP A 116 -16.37 -13.27 0.66
N VAL A 117 -16.11 -12.21 -0.12
CA VAL A 117 -16.99 -11.79 -1.24
C VAL A 117 -16.54 -12.34 -2.60
N SER A 118 -15.41 -13.05 -2.66
CA SER A 118 -14.89 -13.65 -3.88
C SER A 118 -15.42 -15.08 -4.06
N ALA A 119 -15.71 -15.44 -5.31
CA ALA A 119 -15.96 -16.84 -5.63
C ALA A 119 -14.68 -17.67 -5.38
N GLU A 120 -14.87 -18.97 -5.13
CA GLU A 120 -13.77 -19.90 -4.90
C GLU A 120 -12.71 -19.82 -6.02
N GLY A 121 -11.44 -19.84 -5.64
CA GLY A 121 -10.30 -19.70 -6.56
C GLY A 121 -10.07 -18.30 -7.15
N ARG A 122 -10.93 -17.30 -6.85
CA ARG A 122 -10.82 -15.95 -7.44
C ARG A 122 -10.28 -14.89 -6.48
N TYR A 123 -9.91 -15.27 -5.26
CA TYR A 123 -9.47 -14.31 -4.23
C TYR A 123 -8.25 -13.50 -4.66
N SER A 124 -7.17 -14.14 -5.11
CA SER A 124 -5.93 -13.46 -5.52
C SER A 124 -6.19 -12.46 -6.66
N ARG A 125 -7.01 -12.86 -7.65
CA ARG A 125 -7.40 -11.99 -8.77
C ARG A 125 -8.17 -10.76 -8.30
N ASN A 126 -9.20 -10.96 -7.47
CA ASN A 126 -10.04 -9.87 -6.99
C ASN A 126 -9.27 -8.96 -6.03
N LEU A 127 -8.34 -9.49 -5.23
CA LEU A 127 -7.45 -8.70 -4.38
C LEU A 127 -6.47 -7.87 -5.21
N ALA A 128 -5.88 -8.44 -6.29
CA ALA A 128 -5.03 -7.69 -7.21
C ALA A 128 -5.78 -6.52 -7.85
N PHE A 129 -7.02 -6.76 -8.31
CA PHE A 129 -7.87 -5.72 -8.87
C PHE A 129 -8.22 -4.64 -7.84
N ALA A 130 -8.58 -5.02 -6.61
CA ALA A 130 -8.87 -4.07 -5.53
C ALA A 130 -7.64 -3.21 -5.18
N GLN A 131 -6.47 -3.81 -5.11
CA GLN A 131 -5.21 -3.10 -4.90
C GLN A 131 -4.83 -2.22 -6.11
N GLY A 132 -5.23 -2.60 -7.34
CA GLY A 132 -5.13 -1.75 -8.52
C GLY A 132 -6.01 -0.50 -8.40
N ILE A 133 -7.28 -0.66 -7.99
CA ILE A 133 -8.21 0.44 -7.70
C ILE A 133 -7.65 1.36 -6.61
N LYS A 134 -7.04 0.79 -5.55
CA LYS A 134 -6.31 1.56 -4.53
C LYS A 134 -5.19 2.40 -5.17
N GLY A 135 -4.38 1.80 -6.06
CA GLY A 135 -3.31 2.49 -6.78
C GLY A 135 -3.83 3.64 -7.66
N VAL A 136 -4.99 3.44 -8.33
CA VAL A 136 -5.67 4.53 -9.07
C VAL A 136 -6.07 5.65 -8.13
N GLY A 137 -6.62 5.34 -6.95
CA GLY A 137 -6.94 6.32 -5.91
C GLY A 137 -5.71 7.13 -5.47
N SER A 138 -4.57 6.45 -5.21
CA SER A 138 -3.31 7.12 -4.83
C SER A 138 -2.80 8.05 -5.93
N THR A 139 -2.85 7.63 -7.18
CA THR A 139 -2.46 8.48 -8.33
C THR A 139 -3.43 9.63 -8.51
N ALA A 140 -4.74 9.36 -8.47
CA ALA A 140 -5.78 10.37 -8.64
C ALA A 140 -5.69 11.48 -7.58
N SER A 141 -5.32 11.15 -6.34
CA SER A 141 -5.24 12.15 -5.27
C SER A 141 -4.20 13.23 -5.53
N THR A 142 -3.05 12.89 -6.13
CA THR A 142 -2.00 13.86 -6.48
C THR A 142 -2.54 14.90 -7.46
N PHE A 143 -3.29 14.46 -8.49
CA PHE A 143 -3.92 15.35 -9.46
C PHE A 143 -5.11 16.10 -8.85
N LEU A 144 -5.91 15.43 -8.03
CA LEU A 144 -7.09 16.00 -7.40
C LEU A 144 -6.74 17.16 -6.46
N VAL A 145 -5.69 17.01 -5.65
CA VAL A 145 -5.20 18.10 -4.77
C VAL A 145 -4.88 19.34 -5.60
N THR A 146 -4.08 19.20 -6.66
CA THR A 146 -3.70 20.33 -7.53
C THR A 146 -4.91 20.92 -8.26
N ALA A 147 -5.80 20.07 -8.79
CA ALA A 147 -7.00 20.53 -9.50
C ALA A 147 -7.96 21.28 -8.58
N LEU A 148 -8.20 20.77 -7.35
CA LEU A 148 -9.09 21.39 -6.38
C LEU A 148 -8.56 22.74 -5.90
N ALA A 149 -7.25 22.84 -5.63
CA ALA A 149 -6.63 24.11 -5.24
C ALA A 149 -6.77 25.20 -6.33
N GLY A 150 -6.89 24.80 -7.61
CA GLY A 150 -7.15 25.72 -8.74
C GLY A 150 -8.61 26.19 -8.88
N LEU A 151 -9.58 25.53 -8.23
CA LEU A 151 -10.98 25.89 -8.31
C LEU A 151 -11.31 27.10 -7.44
N VAL A 152 -12.15 28.00 -7.97
CA VAL A 152 -12.59 29.23 -7.27
C VAL A 152 -13.15 28.94 -5.89
N LEU A 153 -13.93 27.85 -5.74
CA LEU A 153 -14.54 27.43 -4.48
C LEU A 153 -13.50 27.08 -3.39
N PHE A 154 -12.34 26.57 -3.75
CA PHE A 154 -11.30 26.11 -2.82
C PHE A 154 -10.05 27.00 -2.84
N LYS A 155 -10.04 28.10 -3.60
CA LYS A 155 -8.88 28.97 -3.77
C LYS A 155 -8.32 29.52 -2.45
N SER A 156 -9.18 29.76 -1.46
CA SER A 156 -8.76 30.21 -0.12
C SER A 156 -8.22 29.09 0.77
N MET A 157 -8.36 27.83 0.36
CA MET A 157 -7.96 26.66 1.15
C MET A 157 -6.57 26.16 0.80
N ASP A 158 -6.05 26.53 -0.38
CA ASP A 158 -4.74 26.15 -0.89
C ASP A 158 -4.49 24.61 -0.77
N TRP A 159 -3.40 24.19 -0.14
CA TRP A 159 -3.06 22.78 0.07
C TRP A 159 -4.14 21.96 0.82
N ARG A 160 -5.03 22.63 1.56
CA ARG A 160 -6.14 21.99 2.28
C ARG A 160 -7.36 21.68 1.42
N ALA A 161 -7.42 22.15 0.18
CA ALA A 161 -8.58 22.01 -0.72
C ALA A 161 -9.10 20.55 -0.87
N ALA A 162 -8.21 19.57 -0.75
CA ALA A 162 -8.56 18.16 -0.88
C ALA A 162 -9.24 17.56 0.38
N PHE A 163 -9.00 18.11 1.59
CA PHE A 163 -9.50 17.52 2.83
C PHE A 163 -11.03 17.45 2.91
N PRO A 164 -11.81 18.53 2.63
CA PRO A 164 -13.26 18.45 2.67
C PRO A 164 -13.84 17.49 1.63
N VAL A 165 -13.24 17.40 0.44
CA VAL A 165 -13.67 16.46 -0.60
C VAL A 165 -13.44 15.02 -0.13
N PHE A 166 -12.26 14.73 0.43
CA PHE A 166 -11.96 13.40 0.96
C PHE A 166 -12.83 13.04 2.16
N CYS A 167 -13.15 14.01 3.04
CA CYS A 167 -14.06 13.82 4.15
C CYS A 167 -15.46 13.39 3.68
N VAL A 168 -16.00 14.07 2.67
CA VAL A 168 -17.30 13.73 2.05
C VAL A 168 -17.23 12.33 1.42
N LEU A 169 -16.20 12.04 0.65
CA LEU A 169 -16.04 10.72 0.01
C LEU A 169 -15.91 9.59 1.03
N MET A 170 -15.16 9.78 2.13
CA MET A 170 -15.07 8.81 3.23
C MET A 170 -16.44 8.58 3.90
N THR A 171 -17.21 9.64 4.11
CA THR A 171 -18.56 9.55 4.67
C THR A 171 -19.51 8.82 3.73
N LEU A 172 -19.48 9.09 2.42
CA LEU A 172 -20.28 8.39 1.42
C LEU A 172 -19.92 6.89 1.36
N ALA A 173 -18.63 6.55 1.44
CA ALA A 173 -18.22 5.17 1.50
C ALA A 173 -18.65 4.49 2.80
N PHE A 174 -18.58 5.19 3.93
CA PHE A 174 -19.11 4.68 5.20
C PHE A 174 -20.58 4.29 5.06
N VAL A 175 -21.40 5.18 4.52
CA VAL A 175 -22.83 4.93 4.27
C VAL A 175 -23.01 3.74 3.29
N SER A 176 -22.26 3.70 2.20
CA SER A 176 -22.31 2.62 1.21
C SER A 176 -21.97 1.25 1.83
N VAL A 177 -20.91 1.18 2.64
CA VAL A 177 -20.50 -0.05 3.33
C VAL A 177 -21.50 -0.42 4.44
N ALA A 178 -22.15 0.55 5.10
CA ALA A 178 -23.15 0.28 6.13
C ALA A 178 -24.32 -0.53 5.59
N PHE A 179 -24.76 -0.28 4.36
CA PHE A 179 -25.84 -1.03 3.70
C PHE A 179 -25.38 -2.35 3.06
N LEU A 180 -24.08 -2.62 3.01
CA LEU A 180 -23.54 -3.85 2.42
C LEU A 180 -23.91 -5.06 3.30
N LYS A 181 -24.50 -6.08 2.71
CA LYS A 181 -24.74 -7.38 3.35
C LYS A 181 -23.63 -8.34 2.97
N VAL A 182 -22.78 -8.71 3.93
CA VAL A 182 -21.70 -9.68 3.78
C VAL A 182 -21.91 -10.83 4.75
N GLN A 183 -21.78 -12.05 4.26
CA GLN A 183 -21.63 -13.24 5.11
C GLN A 183 -20.13 -13.39 5.41
N GLU A 184 -19.76 -13.09 6.63
CA GLU A 184 -18.37 -13.17 7.07
C GLU A 184 -18.09 -14.52 7.70
N ALA A 185 -16.97 -15.14 7.35
CA ALA A 185 -16.45 -16.28 8.09
C ALA A 185 -16.02 -15.78 9.49
N LYS A 186 -16.67 -16.30 10.52
CA LYS A 186 -16.35 -16.00 11.92
C LYS A 186 -15.25 -16.94 12.40
N ALA A 187 -14.39 -16.45 13.29
CA ALA A 187 -13.45 -17.28 14.01
C ALA A 187 -14.21 -18.03 15.14
N ASP A 188 -13.92 -19.32 15.29
CA ASP A 188 -14.53 -20.14 16.34
C ASP A 188 -14.10 -19.66 17.74
N VAL A 189 -12.87 -19.17 17.88
CA VAL A 189 -12.31 -18.62 19.12
C VAL A 189 -11.71 -17.24 18.82
N PRO A 190 -12.06 -16.19 19.60
CA PRO A 190 -11.45 -14.87 19.42
C PRO A 190 -9.93 -14.93 19.65
N PRO A 191 -9.10 -14.45 18.70
CA PRO A 191 -7.66 -14.47 18.86
C PRO A 191 -7.20 -13.51 19.95
N SER A 192 -6.02 -13.82 20.53
CA SER A 192 -5.26 -12.95 21.43
C SER A 192 -4.03 -12.39 20.72
N ILE A 193 -3.38 -11.36 21.29
CA ILE A 193 -2.08 -10.88 20.78
C ILE A 193 -1.07 -12.03 20.77
N GLY A 194 -1.02 -12.82 21.86
CA GLY A 194 -0.11 -13.96 21.97
C GLY A 194 -0.36 -15.03 20.91
N SER A 195 -1.62 -15.38 20.63
CA SER A 195 -1.94 -16.36 19.57
C SER A 195 -1.62 -15.83 18.18
N SER A 196 -1.85 -14.54 17.93
CA SER A 196 -1.49 -13.91 16.65
C SER A 196 0.03 -13.90 16.45
N LEU A 197 0.80 -13.47 17.45
CA LEU A 197 2.26 -13.46 17.39
C LEU A 197 2.87 -14.87 17.31
N ARG A 198 2.20 -15.88 17.89
CA ARG A 198 2.64 -17.28 17.79
C ARG A 198 2.64 -17.80 16.34
N LEU A 199 1.85 -17.22 15.44
CA LEU A 199 1.94 -17.56 14.02
C LEU A 199 3.32 -17.25 13.43
N LEU A 200 4.04 -16.26 13.96
CA LEU A 200 5.40 -15.94 13.54
C LEU A 200 6.45 -17.01 13.94
N SER A 201 6.13 -17.93 14.84
CA SER A 201 7.01 -19.09 15.11
C SER A 201 6.96 -20.13 13.97
N GLU A 202 5.99 -20.03 13.06
CA GLU A 202 5.92 -20.86 11.87
C GLU A 202 6.68 -20.19 10.71
N PRO A 203 7.72 -20.82 10.14
CA PRO A 203 8.59 -20.20 9.14
C PRO A 203 7.83 -19.66 7.90
N ILE A 204 6.74 -20.31 7.50
CA ILE A 204 5.96 -19.90 6.34
C ILE A 204 5.34 -18.49 6.55
N PHE A 205 4.83 -18.21 7.75
CA PHE A 205 4.21 -16.94 8.06
C PHE A 205 5.24 -15.85 8.39
N LEU A 206 6.30 -16.22 9.14
CA LEU A 206 7.39 -15.28 9.43
C LEU A 206 8.03 -14.77 8.14
N LEU A 207 8.36 -15.66 7.21
CA LEU A 207 8.98 -15.30 5.94
C LEU A 207 8.06 -14.48 5.06
N ALA A 208 6.74 -14.73 5.08
CA ALA A 208 5.78 -13.91 4.37
C ALA A 208 5.66 -12.50 4.97
N VAL A 209 5.63 -12.37 6.30
CA VAL A 209 5.60 -11.08 7.01
C VAL A 209 6.88 -10.27 6.73
N VAL A 210 8.06 -10.92 6.83
CA VAL A 210 9.34 -10.30 6.42
C VAL A 210 9.31 -9.91 4.94
N GLY A 211 8.72 -10.75 4.08
CA GLY A 211 8.56 -10.44 2.65
C GLY A 211 7.74 -9.17 2.41
N ILE A 212 6.64 -8.97 3.12
CA ILE A 212 5.84 -7.73 3.04
C ILE A 212 6.63 -6.54 3.58
N PHE A 213 7.35 -6.69 4.68
CA PHE A 213 8.20 -5.65 5.26
C PHE A 213 9.25 -5.16 4.25
N LEU A 214 9.95 -6.07 3.63
CA LEU A 214 10.97 -5.76 2.61
C LEU A 214 10.33 -5.20 1.33
N TYR A 215 9.18 -5.74 0.91
CA TYR A 215 8.44 -5.25 -0.24
C TYR A 215 8.03 -3.77 -0.07
N VAL A 216 7.34 -3.43 1.03
CA VAL A 216 6.89 -2.06 1.27
C VAL A 216 8.07 -1.12 1.49
N GLY A 217 9.12 -1.62 2.15
CA GLY A 217 10.36 -0.88 2.32
C GLY A 217 11.03 -0.53 0.99
N ALA A 218 11.13 -1.50 0.07
CA ALA A 218 11.69 -1.26 -1.26
C ALA A 218 10.78 -0.35 -2.11
N GLU A 219 9.44 -0.53 -2.05
CA GLU A 219 8.47 0.33 -2.75
C GLU A 219 8.60 1.79 -2.31
N SER A 220 8.65 2.03 -0.99
CA SER A 220 8.81 3.36 -0.40
C SER A 220 10.18 3.97 -0.75
N SER A 221 11.24 3.17 -0.78
CA SER A 221 12.57 3.58 -1.17
C SER A 221 12.61 4.03 -2.63
N MET A 222 12.04 3.24 -3.54
CA MET A 222 11.95 3.61 -4.95
C MET A 222 11.14 4.89 -5.12
N GLY A 223 9.94 4.98 -4.53
CA GLY A 223 9.10 6.19 -4.60
C GLY A 223 9.83 7.46 -4.17
N ARG A 224 10.65 7.36 -3.12
CA ARG A 224 11.36 8.51 -2.54
C ARG A 224 12.62 8.90 -3.32
N PHE A 225 13.39 7.92 -3.79
CA PHE A 225 14.76 8.17 -4.30
C PHE A 225 14.88 8.16 -5.82
N LEU A 226 13.85 7.74 -6.58
CA LEU A 226 13.88 7.79 -8.05
C LEU A 226 14.09 9.20 -8.59
N LYS A 227 13.38 10.20 -8.04
CA LYS A 227 13.52 11.59 -8.49
C LYS A 227 14.94 12.15 -8.32
N PRO A 228 15.55 12.14 -7.11
CA PRO A 228 16.92 12.63 -6.95
C PRO A 228 17.94 11.84 -7.80
N THR A 229 17.77 10.54 -7.95
CA THR A 229 18.62 9.70 -8.80
C THR A 229 18.55 10.15 -10.27
N LEU A 230 17.35 10.36 -10.82
CA LEU A 230 17.18 10.81 -12.19
C LEU A 230 17.72 12.24 -12.40
N MET A 231 17.62 13.11 -11.39
CA MET A 231 18.26 14.44 -11.41
C MET A 231 19.78 14.31 -11.47
N GLY A 232 20.38 13.34 -10.78
CA GLY A 232 21.80 13.00 -10.88
C GLY A 232 22.25 12.63 -12.31
N PHE A 233 21.34 12.07 -13.13
CA PHE A 233 21.58 11.84 -14.57
C PHE A 233 21.32 13.07 -15.45
N GLY A 234 21.16 14.26 -14.87
CA GLY A 234 21.01 15.53 -15.60
C GLY A 234 19.58 15.81 -16.09
N LEU A 235 18.55 15.13 -15.56
CA LEU A 235 17.17 15.53 -15.81
C LEU A 235 16.79 16.72 -14.91
N ASP A 236 16.00 17.65 -15.48
CA ASP A 236 15.40 18.72 -14.68
C ASP A 236 14.40 18.16 -13.65
N LYS A 237 14.07 18.98 -12.63
CA LYS A 237 13.24 18.59 -11.50
C LYS A 237 11.85 18.06 -11.93
N GLN A 238 11.22 18.65 -12.96
CA GLN A 238 9.90 18.27 -13.39
C GLN A 238 9.91 16.94 -14.17
N THR A 239 10.84 16.81 -15.13
CA THR A 239 11.03 15.58 -15.91
C THR A 239 11.45 14.43 -15.01
N ALA A 240 12.34 14.63 -14.04
CA ALA A 240 12.75 13.62 -13.08
C ALA A 240 11.58 13.16 -12.19
N ASN A 241 10.68 14.07 -11.79
CA ASN A 241 9.48 13.71 -11.05
C ASN A 241 8.50 12.88 -11.89
N THR A 242 8.32 13.26 -13.16
CA THR A 242 7.39 12.58 -14.07
C THR A 242 7.90 11.20 -14.45
N LEU A 243 9.15 11.07 -14.88
CA LEU A 243 9.76 9.80 -15.33
C LEU A 243 10.24 8.91 -14.18
N GLY A 244 10.34 9.43 -12.97
CA GLY A 244 10.67 8.69 -11.76
C GLY A 244 9.43 8.23 -11.01
N PRO A 245 9.09 8.86 -9.89
CA PRO A 245 8.04 8.38 -9.00
C PRO A 245 6.65 8.36 -9.66
N THR A 246 6.29 9.36 -10.49
CA THR A 246 4.96 9.39 -11.12
C THR A 246 4.79 8.21 -12.09
N LEU A 247 5.75 7.98 -12.99
CA LEU A 247 5.72 6.84 -13.92
C LEU A 247 5.77 5.52 -13.15
N PHE A 248 6.62 5.40 -12.12
CA PHE A 248 6.74 4.21 -11.29
C PHE A 248 5.39 3.81 -10.67
N PHE A 249 4.71 4.71 -9.98
CA PHE A 249 3.41 4.42 -9.35
C PHE A 249 2.28 4.23 -10.37
N ALA A 250 2.31 4.92 -11.50
CA ALA A 250 1.35 4.70 -12.59
C ALA A 250 1.49 3.30 -13.19
N VAL A 251 2.73 2.87 -13.49
CA VAL A 251 3.02 1.53 -13.99
C VAL A 251 2.67 0.45 -12.95
N LEU A 252 2.94 0.71 -11.67
CA LEU A 252 2.57 -0.18 -10.57
C LEU A 252 1.05 -0.35 -10.49
N ALA A 253 0.28 0.74 -10.54
CA ALA A 253 -1.19 0.69 -10.50
C ALA A 253 -1.76 -0.05 -11.71
N LEU A 254 -1.30 0.27 -12.93
CA LEU A 254 -1.69 -0.43 -14.16
C LEU A 254 -1.30 -1.90 -14.11
N GLY A 255 -0.09 -2.22 -13.63
CA GLY A 255 0.38 -3.58 -13.47
C GLY A 255 -0.47 -4.42 -12.52
N ARG A 256 -1.05 -3.83 -11.46
CA ARG A 256 -2.01 -4.50 -10.57
C ARG A 256 -3.32 -4.83 -11.29
N ILE A 257 -3.83 -3.90 -12.10
CA ILE A 257 -5.06 -4.13 -12.89
C ILE A 257 -4.81 -5.21 -13.93
N LEU A 258 -3.74 -5.09 -14.71
CA LEU A 258 -3.35 -6.09 -15.71
C LEU A 258 -3.05 -7.45 -15.07
N GLY A 259 -2.41 -7.46 -13.90
CA GLY A 259 -2.15 -8.67 -13.12
C GLY A 259 -3.42 -9.41 -12.75
N SER A 260 -4.52 -8.69 -12.46
CA SER A 260 -5.80 -9.32 -12.22
C SER A 260 -6.33 -10.10 -13.45
N ALA A 261 -6.08 -9.60 -14.66
CA ALA A 261 -6.40 -10.32 -15.90
C ALA A 261 -5.45 -11.50 -16.15
N VAL A 262 -4.16 -11.30 -15.92
CA VAL A 262 -3.13 -12.37 -16.05
C VAL A 262 -3.43 -13.55 -15.12
N LEU A 263 -3.99 -13.33 -13.96
CA LEU A 263 -4.40 -14.36 -13.00
C LEU A 263 -5.59 -15.23 -13.48
N THR A 264 -6.17 -14.97 -14.64
CA THR A 264 -7.12 -15.90 -15.28
C THR A 264 -6.43 -17.07 -15.97
N ILE A 265 -5.15 -16.89 -16.36
CA ILE A 265 -4.35 -17.87 -17.11
C ILE A 265 -3.10 -18.34 -16.36
N MET A 266 -2.77 -17.70 -15.23
CA MET A 266 -1.55 -17.94 -14.47
C MET A 266 -1.86 -18.14 -12.98
N THR A 267 -1.10 -19.01 -12.31
CA THR A 267 -1.24 -19.20 -10.86
C THR A 267 -0.69 -18.01 -10.08
N PRO A 268 -1.23 -17.69 -8.88
CA PRO A 268 -0.71 -16.62 -8.03
C PRO A 268 0.79 -16.76 -7.72
N ARG A 269 1.28 -17.98 -7.54
CA ARG A 269 2.71 -18.26 -7.28
C ARG A 269 3.60 -17.94 -8.47
N THR A 270 3.17 -18.31 -9.68
CA THR A 270 3.91 -17.97 -10.90
C THR A 270 3.93 -16.46 -11.13
N CYS A 271 2.79 -15.79 -10.93
CA CYS A 271 2.70 -14.34 -10.99
C CYS A 271 3.65 -13.68 -9.97
N PHE A 272 3.67 -14.15 -8.73
CA PHE A 272 4.59 -13.66 -7.69
C PHE A 272 6.06 -13.83 -8.10
N ARG A 273 6.43 -15.01 -8.61
CA ARG A 273 7.82 -15.30 -9.05
C ARG A 273 8.26 -14.37 -10.18
N LEU A 274 7.43 -14.23 -11.22
CA LEU A 274 7.76 -13.37 -12.37
C LEU A 274 7.83 -11.90 -11.96
N SER A 275 6.93 -11.44 -11.09
CA SER A 275 6.95 -10.10 -10.53
C SER A 275 8.22 -9.84 -9.71
N ALA A 276 8.63 -10.78 -8.85
CA ALA A 276 9.84 -10.64 -8.05
C ALA A 276 11.11 -10.62 -8.93
N LEU A 277 11.17 -11.47 -9.96
CA LEU A 277 12.28 -11.48 -10.93
C LEU A 277 12.35 -10.18 -11.72
N LEU A 278 11.21 -9.70 -12.22
CA LEU A 278 11.15 -8.44 -12.98
C LEU A 278 11.56 -7.24 -12.12
N GLY A 279 11.13 -7.21 -10.85
CA GLY A 279 11.53 -6.19 -9.89
C GLY A 279 13.02 -6.22 -9.58
N LEU A 280 13.60 -7.43 -9.47
CA LEU A 280 15.05 -7.61 -9.28
C LEU A 280 15.84 -7.04 -10.46
N VAL A 281 15.42 -7.38 -11.69
CA VAL A 281 16.01 -6.83 -12.92
C VAL A 281 15.87 -5.31 -12.97
N GLY A 282 14.69 -4.79 -12.66
CA GLY A 282 14.42 -3.35 -12.61
C GLY A 282 15.30 -2.61 -11.59
N ALA A 283 15.44 -3.13 -10.37
CA ALA A 283 16.32 -2.57 -9.36
C ALA A 283 17.81 -2.66 -9.77
N GLY A 284 18.21 -3.78 -10.37
CA GLY A 284 19.57 -3.98 -10.88
C GLY A 284 19.96 -3.02 -12.02
N ALA A 285 18.99 -2.60 -12.84
CA ALA A 285 19.24 -1.64 -13.93
C ALA A 285 19.77 -0.28 -13.41
N PHE A 286 19.37 0.14 -12.20
CA PHE A 286 19.89 1.38 -11.60
C PHE A 286 21.34 1.25 -11.13
N MET A 287 21.78 0.04 -10.79
CA MET A 287 23.16 -0.21 -10.32
C MET A 287 24.20 -0.05 -11.45
N VAL A 288 23.76 -0.14 -12.71
CA VAL A 288 24.64 0.06 -13.88
C VAL A 288 25.03 1.53 -14.07
N GLY A 289 24.29 2.49 -13.47
CA GLY A 289 24.59 3.92 -13.57
C GLY A 289 24.32 4.52 -14.96
N SER A 290 23.49 3.88 -15.78
CA SER A 290 23.15 4.33 -17.14
C SER A 290 21.75 4.94 -17.17
N LYS A 291 21.62 6.18 -17.68
CA LYS A 291 20.33 6.87 -17.80
C LYS A 291 19.29 6.06 -18.58
N PRO A 292 19.55 5.50 -19.78
CA PRO A 292 18.56 4.70 -20.49
C PRO A 292 18.14 3.44 -19.75
N LEU A 293 19.10 2.74 -19.12
CA LEU A 293 18.80 1.55 -18.32
C LEU A 293 18.01 1.88 -17.06
N SER A 294 18.31 3.01 -16.40
CA SER A 294 17.54 3.45 -15.24
C SER A 294 16.10 3.81 -15.60
N LEU A 295 15.85 4.45 -16.75
CA LEU A 295 14.49 4.71 -17.22
C LEU A 295 13.71 3.42 -17.54
N ALA A 296 14.36 2.47 -18.21
CA ALA A 296 13.78 1.12 -18.41
C ALA A 296 13.55 0.41 -17.06
N GLY A 297 14.48 0.59 -16.11
CA GLY A 297 14.40 0.10 -14.74
C GLY A 297 13.19 0.63 -13.96
N VAL A 298 12.78 1.90 -14.17
CA VAL A 298 11.54 2.45 -13.57
C VAL A 298 10.32 1.63 -13.96
N VAL A 299 10.18 1.33 -15.27
CA VAL A 299 9.06 0.54 -15.79
C VAL A 299 9.13 -0.90 -15.32
N ALA A 300 10.30 -1.55 -15.43
CA ALA A 300 10.50 -2.92 -14.99
C ALA A 300 10.24 -3.08 -13.48
N ALA A 301 10.75 -2.18 -12.66
CA ALA A 301 10.49 -2.17 -11.22
C ALA A 301 9.00 -1.94 -10.93
N GLY A 302 8.35 -0.94 -11.56
CA GLY A 302 6.92 -0.66 -11.36
C GLY A 302 6.05 -1.90 -11.65
N LEU A 303 6.28 -2.59 -12.77
CA LEU A 303 5.61 -3.85 -13.09
C LEU A 303 5.97 -4.97 -12.09
N GLY A 304 7.24 -5.04 -11.67
CA GLY A 304 7.72 -6.02 -10.70
C GLY A 304 7.04 -5.84 -9.34
N PHE A 305 6.92 -4.62 -8.85
CA PHE A 305 6.22 -4.34 -7.59
C PHE A 305 4.71 -4.63 -7.66
N ALA A 306 4.09 -4.50 -8.84
CA ALA A 306 2.65 -4.45 -8.98
C ALA A 306 1.90 -5.59 -8.26
N ASN A 307 2.32 -6.83 -8.47
CA ASN A 307 1.56 -8.00 -8.03
C ASN A 307 2.15 -8.72 -6.81
N ILE A 308 3.29 -8.29 -6.28
CA ILE A 308 3.92 -8.95 -5.12
C ILE A 308 3.02 -8.88 -3.89
N TRP A 309 2.53 -7.67 -3.53
CA TRP A 309 1.64 -7.51 -2.37
C TRP A 309 0.41 -8.41 -2.44
N PRO A 310 -0.46 -8.29 -3.47
CA PRO A 310 -1.69 -9.07 -3.49
C PRO A 310 -1.43 -10.57 -3.58
N MET A 311 -0.36 -11.00 -4.25
CA MET A 311 -0.02 -12.42 -4.36
C MET A 311 0.50 -12.97 -3.05
N LEU A 312 1.50 -12.33 -2.45
CA LEU A 312 2.07 -12.81 -1.19
C LEU A 312 1.02 -12.80 -0.08
N PHE A 313 0.18 -11.76 -0.03
CA PHE A 313 -0.91 -11.68 0.94
C PHE A 313 -1.94 -12.81 0.74
N SER A 314 -2.44 -12.98 -0.47
CA SER A 314 -3.47 -14.00 -0.75
C SER A 314 -2.95 -15.42 -0.57
N ILE A 315 -1.73 -15.71 -1.03
CA ILE A 315 -1.09 -17.02 -0.83
C ILE A 315 -0.98 -17.34 0.66
N THR A 316 -0.52 -16.37 1.47
CA THR A 316 -0.33 -16.56 2.90
C THR A 316 -1.64 -16.80 3.65
N VAL A 317 -2.68 -16.03 3.31
CA VAL A 317 -4.02 -16.20 3.93
C VAL A 317 -4.65 -17.53 3.52
N GLU A 318 -4.46 -17.98 2.28
CA GLU A 318 -4.98 -19.26 1.78
C GLU A 318 -4.29 -20.49 2.41
N GLU A 319 -3.07 -20.35 2.94
CA GLU A 319 -2.40 -21.44 3.68
C GLU A 319 -3.15 -21.76 5.00
N ARG A 320 -3.76 -20.77 5.64
CA ARG A 320 -4.57 -20.94 6.87
C ARG A 320 -5.77 -19.99 6.92
N PRO A 321 -6.83 -20.29 6.17
CA PRO A 321 -8.01 -19.43 6.05
C PRO A 321 -8.70 -19.09 7.38
N LYS A 322 -8.64 -20.01 8.36
CA LYS A 322 -9.20 -19.79 9.70
C LYS A 322 -8.50 -18.67 10.49
N CYS A 323 -7.24 -18.39 10.19
CA CYS A 323 -6.44 -17.31 10.79
C CYS A 323 -6.30 -16.08 9.86
N ALA A 324 -7.21 -15.89 8.89
CA ALA A 324 -7.12 -14.83 7.91
C ALA A 324 -7.05 -13.43 8.53
N ASN A 325 -7.72 -13.17 9.63
CA ASN A 325 -7.73 -11.88 10.32
C ASN A 325 -6.40 -11.61 11.04
N GLU A 326 -5.86 -12.62 11.73
CA GLU A 326 -4.57 -12.55 12.43
C GLU A 326 -3.42 -12.38 11.44
N LEU A 327 -3.43 -13.18 10.37
CA LEU A 327 -2.44 -13.06 9.29
C LEU A 327 -2.53 -11.69 8.60
N SER A 328 -3.76 -11.18 8.37
CA SER A 328 -3.94 -9.83 7.86
C SER A 328 -3.35 -8.78 8.79
N GLY A 329 -3.59 -8.89 10.10
CA GLY A 329 -3.00 -8.01 11.10
C GLY A 329 -1.46 -8.03 11.06
N LEU A 330 -0.85 -9.22 11.03
CA LEU A 330 0.61 -9.37 10.99
C LEU A 330 1.22 -8.83 9.68
N MET A 331 0.60 -9.12 8.54
CA MET A 331 1.09 -8.66 7.24
C MET A 331 0.89 -7.15 7.06
N CYS A 332 -0.20 -6.58 7.58
CA CYS A 332 -0.38 -5.14 7.59
C CYS A 332 0.59 -4.44 8.57
N MET A 333 0.94 -5.05 9.70
CA MET A 333 2.00 -4.55 10.60
C MET A 333 3.33 -4.41 9.85
N ALA A 334 3.65 -5.34 8.98
CA ALA A 334 4.86 -5.33 8.16
C ALA A 334 4.94 -4.15 7.17
N ILE A 335 3.85 -3.40 6.93
CA ILE A 335 3.86 -2.14 6.16
C ILE A 335 4.81 -1.12 6.78
N SER A 336 5.08 -1.23 8.09
CA SER A 336 6.08 -0.41 8.77
C SER A 336 7.51 -0.50 8.18
N GLY A 337 7.81 -1.49 7.36
CA GLY A 337 9.03 -1.56 6.55
C GLY A 337 9.26 -0.33 5.68
N GLY A 338 8.17 0.35 5.26
CA GLY A 338 8.22 1.61 4.53
C GLY A 338 8.82 2.79 5.31
N ALA A 339 8.86 2.71 6.65
CA ALA A 339 9.58 3.69 7.46
C ALA A 339 11.08 3.36 7.65
N ILE A 340 11.43 2.08 7.66
CA ILE A 340 12.76 1.60 8.10
C ILE A 340 13.71 1.39 6.93
N VAL A 341 13.27 0.66 5.89
CA VAL A 341 14.15 0.31 4.75
C VAL A 341 14.66 1.54 3.98
N PRO A 342 13.84 2.61 3.75
CA PRO A 342 14.33 3.81 3.08
C PRO A 342 15.46 4.53 3.84
N LEU A 343 15.56 4.37 5.16
CA LEU A 343 16.66 4.95 5.94
C LEU A 343 18.01 4.37 5.53
N LEU A 344 18.06 3.06 5.26
CA LEU A 344 19.28 2.39 4.82
C LEU A 344 19.69 2.88 3.42
N MET A 345 18.74 3.00 2.50
CA MET A 345 19.00 3.53 1.15
C MET A 345 19.43 4.99 1.21
N GLY A 346 18.77 5.82 2.04
CA GLY A 346 19.12 7.21 2.26
C GLY A 346 20.54 7.37 2.80
N TRP A 347 20.92 6.55 3.79
CA TRP A 347 22.28 6.56 4.34
C TRP A 347 23.34 6.26 3.27
N LEU A 348 23.12 5.31 2.38
CA LEU A 348 24.03 5.01 1.28
C LEU A 348 24.15 6.19 0.30
N LEU A 349 23.05 6.88 0.01
CA LEU A 349 23.05 8.08 -0.84
C LEU A 349 23.81 9.24 -0.20
N ASP A 350 23.70 9.43 1.11
CA ASP A 350 24.47 10.46 1.84
C ASP A 350 25.98 10.19 1.78
N GLN A 351 26.39 8.92 1.67
CA GLN A 351 27.79 8.53 1.42
C GLN A 351 28.21 8.68 -0.05
N LYS A 352 27.37 9.27 -0.92
CA LYS A 352 27.59 9.42 -2.38
C LYS A 352 27.75 8.08 -3.11
N LEU A 353 27.18 7.01 -2.57
CA LEU A 353 27.18 5.66 -3.15
C LEU A 353 25.90 5.42 -3.98
N GLU A 354 25.63 6.29 -4.97
CA GLU A 354 24.37 6.35 -5.69
C GLU A 354 23.96 4.99 -6.32
N ALA A 355 24.87 4.36 -7.06
CA ALA A 355 24.60 3.05 -7.67
C ALA A 355 24.43 1.94 -6.60
N MET A 356 25.22 1.98 -5.52
CA MET A 356 25.14 1.02 -4.43
C MET A 356 23.87 1.18 -3.59
N ALA A 357 23.26 2.35 -3.54
CA ALA A 357 22.01 2.55 -2.82
C ALA A 357 20.89 1.64 -3.35
N PHE A 358 20.92 1.30 -4.65
CA PHE A 358 19.96 0.39 -5.27
C PHE A 358 20.18 -1.10 -4.94
N VAL A 359 21.30 -1.45 -4.28
CA VAL A 359 21.48 -2.78 -3.69
C VAL A 359 20.38 -3.07 -2.65
N VAL A 360 19.88 -2.03 -1.95
CA VAL A 360 18.81 -2.20 -0.93
C VAL A 360 17.53 -2.77 -1.57
N PRO A 361 16.88 -2.12 -2.54
CA PRO A 361 15.71 -2.70 -3.20
C PRO A 361 16.04 -4.00 -3.95
N ALA A 362 17.22 -4.13 -4.55
CA ALA A 362 17.65 -5.37 -5.22
C ALA A 362 17.74 -6.55 -4.25
N ALA A 363 18.30 -6.36 -3.05
CA ALA A 363 18.34 -7.37 -2.00
C ALA A 363 16.94 -7.76 -1.51
N CYS A 364 16.04 -6.77 -1.36
CA CYS A 364 14.64 -7.03 -1.03
C CYS A 364 13.97 -7.92 -2.10
N PHE A 365 14.18 -7.62 -3.38
CA PHE A 365 13.65 -8.44 -4.48
C PHE A 365 14.29 -9.81 -4.57
N ALA A 366 15.59 -9.92 -4.31
CA ALA A 366 16.27 -11.22 -4.23
C ALA A 366 15.64 -12.11 -3.15
N TYR A 367 15.37 -11.55 -1.96
CA TYR A 367 14.64 -12.26 -0.91
C TYR A 367 13.25 -12.70 -1.38
N LEU A 368 12.47 -11.80 -1.99
CA LEU A 368 11.13 -12.08 -2.49
C LEU A 368 11.14 -13.14 -3.59
N PHE A 369 12.13 -13.11 -4.48
CA PHE A 369 12.32 -14.12 -5.50
C PHE A 369 12.61 -15.50 -4.88
N LEU A 370 13.56 -15.57 -3.93
CA LEU A 370 13.87 -16.81 -3.22
C LEU A 370 12.65 -17.32 -2.43
N LEU A 371 11.88 -16.42 -1.81
CA LEU A 371 10.64 -16.79 -1.14
C LEU A 371 9.61 -17.39 -2.12
N SER A 372 9.51 -16.85 -3.33
CA SER A 372 8.60 -17.34 -4.37
C SER A 372 8.92 -18.76 -4.87
N LEU A 373 10.18 -19.21 -4.70
CA LEU A 373 10.61 -20.55 -5.09
C LEU A 373 10.20 -21.61 -4.05
N ARG A 374 9.89 -21.23 -2.83
CA ARG A 374 9.47 -22.18 -1.79
C ARG A 374 8.13 -22.78 -2.15
N GLY A 375 8.06 -24.10 -2.22
CA GLY A 375 6.83 -24.85 -2.43
C GLY A 375 5.90 -24.70 -1.21
N GLY A 376 4.62 -24.38 -1.47
CA GLY A 376 3.54 -24.54 -0.51
C GLY A 376 2.69 -25.76 -0.87
N ARG A 377 1.63 -26.04 -0.10
CA ARG A 377 0.63 -27.06 -0.44
C ARG A 377 0.17 -26.83 -1.90
N LYS A 378 0.03 -27.92 -2.68
CA LYS A 378 -0.46 -27.86 -4.07
C LYS A 378 -1.77 -27.07 -4.10
N GLN A 379 -1.74 -25.85 -4.61
CA GLN A 379 -2.96 -25.14 -4.98
C GLN A 379 -3.60 -25.90 -6.15
N ALA A 380 -4.91 -26.07 -6.09
CA ALA A 380 -5.68 -26.66 -7.18
C ALA A 380 -5.36 -25.91 -8.50
N ALA A 381 -5.21 -26.68 -9.57
CA ALA A 381 -5.00 -26.14 -10.91
C ALA A 381 -6.12 -25.13 -11.27
N PRO A 382 -5.85 -24.10 -12.09
CA PRO A 382 -6.90 -23.22 -12.58
C PRO A 382 -7.99 -24.07 -13.23
N LEU A 383 -9.24 -23.80 -12.84
CA LEU A 383 -10.40 -24.46 -13.43
C LEU A 383 -10.33 -24.25 -14.95
N SER A 384 -10.11 -25.35 -15.69
CA SER A 384 -10.29 -25.34 -17.13
C SER A 384 -11.72 -24.85 -17.40
N THR A 385 -11.85 -23.78 -18.16
CA THR A 385 -13.12 -23.32 -18.71
C THR A 385 -13.68 -24.43 -19.61
N SER A 386 -14.48 -25.32 -19.02
CA SER A 386 -15.43 -26.11 -19.79
C SER A 386 -16.60 -25.21 -20.10
N HIS A 387 -16.80 -24.98 -21.38
CA HIS A 387 -17.91 -24.23 -21.98
C HIS A 387 -19.27 -24.76 -21.58
#